data_a86e25be4e564da7c8130bbef822ae09
#
_entry.id   a86e25be4e564da7c8130bbef822ae09
#
_cell.length_a   1.000
_cell.length_b   1.000
_cell.length_c   1.000
_cell.angle_alpha   90.00
_cell.angle_beta   90.00
_cell.angle_gamma   90.00
#
_symmetry.space_group_name_H-M   'P 1'
#
loop_
_entity.id
_entity.type
_entity.pdbx_description
1 polymer ?
#
loop_
_entity_poly.entity_id
_entity_poly.type
_entity_poly.pdbx_seq_one_letter_code
_entity_poly.pdbx_strand_id
1 'polypeptide(L)'
;MGNFYPARPAVTERSCKMETSTYQLRCRECGNTWGNQPRSICEDCFSPLEVTYDYDSIRPRISRQLFASRAPNMWRYRELLPLPAGYQPSLPVGYTPLVSAPRLGDRIGSRRLFVKNDAVCLPTLSFKDRVVAVALANARSFGFDTVACSSTGNLANSVAAQAAREGLKAWIFIPSDLEPAKILGTQVFGAELVRINGSYDHVNRLCSQIADEHRSGEHGWGFVNVNLRPYYAEGSKTVGYEIAEQLGWRLPDNVVVPMAGGSLITKIKKAFDELILLGLVDPKPVRFFGAQASGCSPISTAIKQYSTEIEPQRPKTIARSLAIGNPADGHYAVKAITKSGGWAEDISDHEVVNAIQLLAESEGIFTETAGGVTVGTARKLIQQDRILPDETTVLCITGNGLKTTDVLADEYQAETPIAPKLAEFEAYLAVKAASLPVSFPETAASASAVVA
;
A
#
# COMPACT_ATOMS: atom_id res chain seq x y z
N MET A 1 -63.62 33.19 -13.63
CA MET A 1 -62.35 33.32 -12.91
C MET A 1 -61.38 32.34 -13.54
N GLY A 2 -60.57 32.84 -14.47
CA GLY A 2 -59.64 31.97 -15.22
C GLY A 2 -58.27 31.92 -14.53
N ASN A 3 -57.80 30.71 -14.26
CA ASN A 3 -56.46 30.47 -13.73
C ASN A 3 -55.42 30.53 -14.85
N PHE A 4 -54.63 31.62 -14.84
CA PHE A 4 -53.41 31.71 -15.65
C PHE A 4 -52.26 30.97 -14.91
N TYR A 5 -51.79 29.83 -15.46
CA TYR A 5 -50.49 29.29 -15.14
C TYR A 5 -49.49 29.79 -16.17
N PRO A 6 -48.35 30.36 -15.77
CA PRO A 6 -47.30 30.73 -16.73
C PRO A 6 -46.59 29.48 -17.24
N ALA A 7 -46.35 29.44 -18.56
CA ALA A 7 -45.59 28.40 -19.25
C ALA A 7 -44.14 28.30 -18.69
N ARG A 8 -43.68 27.10 -18.41
CA ARG A 8 -42.28 26.81 -18.05
C ARG A 8 -41.37 27.13 -19.25
N PRO A 9 -40.23 27.81 -19.04
CA PRO A 9 -39.28 28.03 -20.12
C PRO A 9 -38.69 26.69 -20.58
N ALA A 10 -38.55 26.55 -21.90
CA ALA A 10 -37.93 25.39 -22.54
C ALA A 10 -36.47 25.24 -22.04
N VAL A 11 -36.15 24.08 -21.47
CA VAL A 11 -34.80 23.71 -21.14
C VAL A 11 -34.09 23.42 -22.45
N THR A 12 -33.23 24.37 -22.87
CA THR A 12 -32.28 24.13 -23.97
C THR A 12 -31.35 23.01 -23.54
N GLU A 13 -31.45 21.87 -24.22
CA GLU A 13 -30.45 20.80 -24.18
C GLU A 13 -29.09 21.37 -24.57
N ARG A 14 -28.31 21.82 -23.59
CA ARG A 14 -26.87 21.96 -23.81
C ARG A 14 -26.35 20.54 -24.06
N SER A 15 -25.93 20.29 -25.29
CA SER A 15 -25.13 19.13 -25.63
C SER A 15 -23.89 19.13 -24.72
N CYS A 16 -23.95 18.36 -23.67
CA CYS A 16 -22.80 18.05 -22.85
C CYS A 16 -21.86 17.27 -23.76
N LYS A 17 -20.83 17.94 -24.29
CA LYS A 17 -19.69 17.22 -24.90
C LYS A 17 -19.19 16.32 -23.78
N MET A 18 -19.42 15.00 -23.93
CA MET A 18 -18.80 14.01 -23.07
C MET A 18 -17.29 14.27 -23.11
N GLU A 19 -16.72 14.83 -22.03
CA GLU A 19 -15.27 14.85 -21.89
C GLU A 19 -14.80 13.41 -22.03
N THR A 20 -14.04 13.14 -23.09
CA THR A 20 -13.46 11.83 -23.32
C THR A 20 -12.59 11.51 -22.12
N SER A 21 -12.90 10.41 -21.44
CA SER A 21 -12.12 9.95 -20.29
C SER A 21 -10.66 9.78 -20.71
N THR A 22 -9.74 10.32 -19.92
CA THR A 22 -8.29 10.22 -20.17
C THR A 22 -7.72 8.83 -19.81
N TYR A 23 -8.56 7.90 -19.40
CA TYR A 23 -8.16 6.54 -19.02
C TYR A 23 -9.23 5.53 -19.47
N GLN A 24 -8.80 4.27 -19.64
CA GLN A 24 -9.64 3.14 -19.99
C GLN A 24 -9.03 1.84 -19.43
N LEU A 25 -9.82 0.77 -19.39
CA LEU A 25 -9.30 -0.56 -19.08
C LEU A 25 -8.65 -1.17 -20.32
N ARG A 26 -7.52 -1.87 -20.10
CA ARG A 26 -6.81 -2.63 -21.13
C ARG A 26 -6.41 -3.99 -20.58
N CYS A 27 -6.55 -5.02 -21.39
CA CYS A 27 -6.05 -6.35 -21.05
C CYS A 27 -4.51 -6.37 -21.04
N ARG A 28 -3.93 -6.94 -20.00
CA ARG A 28 -2.46 -7.01 -19.84
C ARG A 28 -1.80 -7.96 -20.82
N GLU A 29 -2.53 -8.96 -21.34
CA GLU A 29 -2.00 -9.99 -22.22
C GLU A 29 -2.41 -9.77 -23.69
N CYS A 30 -3.70 -9.75 -24.04
CA CYS A 30 -4.15 -9.60 -25.43
C CYS A 30 -4.21 -8.14 -25.89
N GLY A 31 -4.13 -7.16 -25.00
CA GLY A 31 -4.13 -5.74 -25.32
C GLY A 31 -5.50 -5.13 -25.66
N ASN A 32 -6.59 -5.92 -25.70
CA ASN A 32 -7.93 -5.43 -25.96
C ASN A 32 -8.35 -4.39 -24.92
N THR A 33 -9.06 -3.35 -25.37
CA THR A 33 -9.46 -2.22 -24.55
C THR A 33 -10.95 -2.28 -24.24
N TRP A 34 -11.27 -1.83 -23.03
CA TRP A 34 -12.62 -1.79 -22.49
C TRP A 34 -12.86 -0.38 -21.97
N GLY A 35 -14.08 0.10 -22.07
CA GLY A 35 -14.44 1.38 -21.48
C GLY A 35 -14.35 1.36 -19.95
N ASN A 36 -14.67 2.48 -19.31
CA ASN A 36 -14.72 2.57 -17.84
C ASN A 36 -15.94 1.81 -17.32
N GLN A 37 -15.71 0.67 -16.70
CA GLN A 37 -16.74 -0.23 -16.17
C GLN A 37 -16.21 -1.05 -15.00
N PRO A 38 -17.05 -1.54 -14.08
CA PRO A 38 -16.65 -2.32 -12.92
C PRO A 38 -16.30 -3.77 -13.33
N ARG A 39 -15.12 -3.93 -13.93
CA ARG A 39 -14.62 -5.19 -14.48
C ARG A 39 -13.14 -5.37 -14.19
N SER A 40 -12.72 -6.58 -13.87
CA SER A 40 -11.32 -6.91 -13.56
C SER A 40 -10.67 -7.92 -14.50
N ILE A 41 -11.47 -8.63 -15.31
CA ILE A 41 -11.01 -9.73 -16.18
C ILE A 41 -11.47 -9.45 -17.61
N CYS A 42 -10.59 -9.73 -18.57
CA CYS A 42 -10.87 -9.69 -20.00
C CYS A 42 -11.82 -10.83 -20.39
N GLU A 43 -12.83 -10.56 -21.19
CA GLU A 43 -13.77 -11.59 -21.67
C GLU A 43 -13.16 -12.51 -22.74
N ASP A 44 -12.15 -12.00 -23.47
CA ASP A 44 -11.58 -12.74 -24.61
C ASP A 44 -10.51 -13.76 -24.18
N CYS A 45 -9.67 -13.41 -23.21
CA CYS A 45 -8.54 -14.26 -22.80
C CYS A 45 -8.47 -14.53 -21.30
N PHE A 46 -9.46 -14.07 -20.51
CA PHE A 46 -9.59 -14.25 -19.06
C PHE A 46 -8.41 -13.70 -18.24
N SER A 47 -7.57 -12.88 -18.86
CA SER A 47 -6.43 -12.26 -18.17
C SER A 47 -6.82 -10.97 -17.45
N PRO A 48 -6.03 -10.51 -16.46
CA PRO A 48 -6.33 -9.31 -15.69
C PRO A 48 -6.37 -8.05 -16.57
N LEU A 49 -7.35 -7.19 -16.29
CA LEU A 49 -7.40 -5.84 -16.83
C LEU A 49 -6.57 -4.89 -15.98
N GLU A 50 -6.02 -3.85 -16.61
CA GLU A 50 -5.39 -2.72 -15.96
C GLU A 50 -5.88 -1.39 -16.54
N VAL A 51 -5.72 -0.32 -15.76
CA VAL A 51 -6.00 1.03 -16.26
C VAL A 51 -4.83 1.50 -17.12
N THR A 52 -5.13 2.02 -18.30
CA THR A 52 -4.19 2.73 -19.18
C THR A 52 -4.67 4.16 -19.40
N TYR A 53 -3.73 5.06 -19.74
CA TYR A 53 -3.98 6.49 -19.87
C TYR A 53 -3.58 7.00 -21.24
N ASP A 54 -4.25 8.07 -21.66
CA ASP A 54 -3.81 8.88 -22.79
C ASP A 54 -2.74 9.87 -22.32
N TYR A 55 -1.48 9.41 -22.28
CA TYR A 55 -0.35 10.22 -21.81
C TYR A 55 -0.05 11.42 -22.67
N ASP A 56 -0.39 11.40 -23.96
CA ASP A 56 -0.16 12.55 -24.85
C ASP A 56 -1.12 13.69 -24.54
N SER A 57 -2.36 13.38 -24.19
CA SER A 57 -3.32 14.39 -23.72
C SER A 57 -3.02 14.88 -22.30
N ILE A 58 -2.39 14.07 -21.46
CA ILE A 58 -2.05 14.40 -20.06
C ILE A 58 -0.79 15.28 -20.00
N ARG A 59 0.24 14.96 -20.78
CA ARG A 59 1.57 15.61 -20.73
C ARG A 59 1.52 17.15 -20.71
N PRO A 60 0.77 17.86 -21.59
CA PRO A 60 0.73 19.31 -21.58
C PRO A 60 -0.02 19.91 -20.38
N ARG A 61 -0.74 19.09 -19.61
CA ARG A 61 -1.62 19.52 -18.52
C ARG A 61 -0.98 19.37 -17.13
N ILE A 62 0.25 18.84 -17.05
CA ILE A 62 0.94 18.56 -15.79
C ILE A 62 2.35 19.16 -15.78
N SER A 63 2.82 19.49 -14.57
CA SER A 63 4.21 19.91 -14.33
C SER A 63 4.57 19.67 -12.86
N ARG A 64 5.87 19.64 -12.55
CA ARG A 64 6.37 19.59 -11.16
C ARG A 64 5.81 20.73 -10.31
N GLN A 65 5.75 21.95 -10.86
CA GLN A 65 5.20 23.15 -10.20
C GLN A 65 3.70 23.00 -9.92
N LEU A 66 2.94 22.46 -10.88
CA LEU A 66 1.52 22.20 -10.69
C LEU A 66 1.29 21.23 -9.54
N PHE A 67 2.03 20.14 -9.49
CA PHE A 67 1.91 19.17 -8.38
C PHE A 67 2.30 19.83 -7.04
N ALA A 68 3.42 20.57 -6.99
CA ALA A 68 3.86 21.27 -5.79
C ALA A 68 2.86 22.33 -5.27
N SER A 69 2.07 22.95 -6.15
CA SER A 69 1.06 23.96 -5.77
C SER A 69 -0.20 23.37 -5.13
N ARG A 70 -0.39 22.05 -5.21
CA ARG A 70 -1.57 21.37 -4.66
C ARG A 70 -1.33 20.90 -3.23
N ALA A 71 -2.43 20.65 -2.50
CA ALA A 71 -2.39 20.11 -1.15
C ALA A 71 -1.53 18.84 -1.06
N PRO A 72 -0.78 18.61 0.05
CA PRO A 72 0.09 17.47 0.25
C PRO A 72 -0.72 16.20 0.56
N ASN A 73 -1.33 15.64 -0.43
CA ASN A 73 -2.03 14.35 -0.42
C ASN A 73 -1.94 13.71 -1.80
N MET A 74 -2.34 12.45 -1.94
CA MET A 74 -2.19 11.71 -3.21
C MET A 74 -3.01 12.29 -4.38
N TRP A 75 -4.04 13.09 -4.10
CA TRP A 75 -4.92 13.69 -5.11
C TRP A 75 -4.23 14.80 -5.91
N ARG A 76 -3.03 15.21 -5.49
CA ARG A 76 -2.19 16.14 -6.26
C ARG A 76 -1.80 15.57 -7.63
N TYR A 77 -1.77 14.24 -7.78
CA TYR A 77 -1.48 13.50 -9.02
C TYR A 77 -2.74 13.08 -9.77
N ARG A 78 -3.85 13.80 -9.61
CA ARG A 78 -5.17 13.39 -10.09
C ARG A 78 -5.27 13.07 -11.59
N GLU A 79 -4.46 13.67 -12.44
CA GLU A 79 -4.41 13.39 -13.88
C GLU A 79 -3.83 12.01 -14.19
N LEU A 80 -3.06 11.44 -13.26
CA LEU A 80 -2.45 10.12 -13.34
C LEU A 80 -3.20 9.05 -12.53
N LEU A 81 -4.42 9.38 -12.09
CA LEU A 81 -5.30 8.47 -11.37
C LEU A 81 -6.62 8.30 -12.14
N PRO A 82 -7.26 7.14 -12.08
CA PRO A 82 -8.53 6.89 -12.75
C PRO A 82 -9.67 7.50 -11.94
N LEU A 83 -9.78 8.83 -11.99
CA LEU A 83 -10.79 9.56 -11.24
C LEU A 83 -11.93 10.00 -12.17
N PRO A 84 -13.18 9.91 -11.71
CA PRO A 84 -14.33 10.46 -12.41
C PRO A 84 -14.19 11.98 -12.63
N ALA A 85 -14.75 12.51 -13.71
CA ALA A 85 -14.80 13.93 -13.94
C ALA A 85 -15.46 14.66 -12.76
N GLY A 86 -14.85 15.75 -12.31
CA GLY A 86 -15.38 16.55 -11.19
C GLY A 86 -15.25 15.89 -9.80
N TYR A 87 -14.61 14.74 -9.66
CA TYR A 87 -14.42 14.09 -8.36
C TYR A 87 -13.73 15.03 -7.35
N GLN A 88 -14.35 15.16 -6.18
CA GLN A 88 -13.82 15.91 -5.04
C GLN A 88 -13.52 14.93 -3.89
N PRO A 89 -12.25 14.79 -3.51
CA PRO A 89 -11.86 13.87 -2.45
C PRO A 89 -12.34 14.39 -1.07
N SER A 90 -12.85 13.48 -0.25
CA SER A 90 -13.33 13.78 1.10
C SER A 90 -12.26 13.63 2.18
N LEU A 91 -11.16 12.94 1.88
CA LEU A 91 -10.06 12.65 2.80
C LEU A 91 -8.69 12.97 2.18
N PRO A 92 -7.76 13.54 2.94
CA PRO A 92 -6.40 13.83 2.50
C PRO A 92 -5.48 12.60 2.59
N VAL A 93 -5.81 11.55 1.84
CA VAL A 93 -5.04 10.29 1.84
C VAL A 93 -3.67 10.48 1.18
N GLY A 94 -2.66 9.75 1.65
CA GLY A 94 -1.34 9.73 1.03
C GLY A 94 -0.45 10.92 1.37
N TYR A 95 0.57 11.16 0.55
CA TYR A 95 1.68 12.09 0.76
C TYR A 95 2.35 11.89 2.13
N THR A 96 2.54 10.63 2.48
CA THR A 96 3.18 10.22 3.72
C THR A 96 4.67 10.58 3.71
N PRO A 97 5.33 10.73 4.86
CA PRO A 97 6.72 11.11 4.91
C PRO A 97 7.66 10.13 4.19
N LEU A 98 8.64 10.65 3.48
CA LEU A 98 9.86 9.95 3.11
C LEU A 98 10.93 10.35 4.13
N VAL A 99 11.19 9.47 5.09
CA VAL A 99 12.07 9.73 6.24
C VAL A 99 13.49 9.26 5.91
N SER A 100 14.50 10.13 6.07
CA SER A 100 15.89 9.68 6.07
C SER A 100 16.14 8.82 7.31
N ALA A 101 16.78 7.66 7.13
CA ALA A 101 16.96 6.64 8.17
C ALA A 101 18.45 6.33 8.44
N PRO A 102 19.24 7.32 8.90
CA PRO A 102 20.68 7.16 9.07
C PRO A 102 21.05 6.16 10.17
N ARG A 103 20.32 6.16 11.29
CA ARG A 103 20.61 5.26 12.42
C ARG A 103 20.29 3.79 12.08
N LEU A 104 19.21 3.54 11.35
CA LEU A 104 18.94 2.22 10.77
C LEU A 104 20.03 1.89 9.75
N GLY A 105 20.38 2.83 8.89
CA GLY A 105 21.43 2.68 7.89
C GLY A 105 22.76 2.23 8.49
N ASP A 106 23.22 2.88 9.56
CA ASP A 106 24.43 2.51 10.29
C ASP A 106 24.37 1.06 10.84
N ARG A 107 23.20 0.65 11.34
CA ARG A 107 23.01 -0.72 11.89
C ARG A 107 22.93 -1.81 10.83
N ILE A 108 22.58 -1.50 9.59
CA ILE A 108 22.44 -2.51 8.51
C ILE A 108 23.47 -2.35 7.37
N GLY A 109 24.31 -1.31 7.40
CA GLY A 109 25.37 -1.08 6.43
C GLY A 109 24.95 -0.28 5.19
N SER A 110 24.05 0.70 5.30
CA SER A 110 23.61 1.58 4.20
C SER A 110 23.74 3.05 4.58
N ARG A 111 24.44 3.86 3.76
CA ARG A 111 24.67 5.29 4.01
C ARG A 111 23.56 6.21 3.51
N ARG A 112 22.71 5.72 2.60
CA ARG A 112 21.67 6.53 1.92
C ARG A 112 20.33 5.81 1.96
N LEU A 113 19.85 5.53 3.18
CA LEU A 113 18.63 4.81 3.46
C LEU A 113 17.47 5.77 3.74
N PHE A 114 16.32 5.47 3.14
CA PHE A 114 15.07 6.20 3.34
C PHE A 114 13.93 5.23 3.62
N VAL A 115 12.98 5.67 4.43
CA VAL A 115 11.73 4.95 4.74
C VAL A 115 10.55 5.72 4.16
N LYS A 116 9.83 5.12 3.21
CA LYS A 116 8.52 5.61 2.79
C LYS A 116 7.49 5.11 3.80
N ASN A 117 7.02 6.00 4.67
CA ASN A 117 6.31 5.64 5.89
C ASN A 117 4.79 5.72 5.74
N ASP A 118 4.16 4.68 5.19
CA ASP A 118 2.70 4.56 5.14
C ASP A 118 2.08 4.02 6.46
N ALA A 119 2.89 3.78 7.51
CA ALA A 119 2.38 3.51 8.85
C ALA A 119 1.59 4.69 9.46
N VAL A 120 1.69 5.87 8.85
CA VAL A 120 0.95 7.09 9.24
C VAL A 120 -0.06 7.53 8.18
N CYS A 121 -0.36 6.70 7.18
CA CYS A 121 -1.33 7.01 6.14
C CYS A 121 -2.75 7.05 6.71
N LEU A 122 -3.49 8.12 6.44
CA LEU A 122 -4.87 8.31 6.89
C LEU A 122 -5.87 7.66 5.93
N PRO A 123 -7.03 7.20 6.45
CA PRO A 123 -7.51 7.30 7.85
C PRO A 123 -7.14 6.12 8.74
N THR A 124 -6.64 4.99 8.21
CA THR A 124 -6.52 3.75 8.97
C THR A 124 -5.08 3.25 9.15
N LEU A 125 -4.10 4.13 9.00
CA LEU A 125 -2.69 3.87 9.28
C LEU A 125 -2.08 2.74 8.45
N SER A 126 -2.44 2.68 7.16
CA SER A 126 -1.79 1.77 6.20
C SER A 126 -1.92 2.25 4.75
N PHE A 127 -1.05 1.74 3.88
CA PHE A 127 -1.09 2.06 2.45
C PHE A 127 -2.42 1.65 1.78
N LYS A 128 -3.21 0.76 2.42
CA LYS A 128 -4.53 0.37 1.90
C LYS A 128 -5.47 1.55 1.74
N ASP A 129 -5.27 2.61 2.49
CA ASP A 129 -6.06 3.82 2.37
C ASP A 129 -5.96 4.45 0.98
N ARG A 130 -4.78 4.37 0.34
CA ARG A 130 -4.56 4.88 -1.02
C ARG A 130 -5.38 4.14 -2.07
N VAL A 131 -5.33 2.84 -2.03
CA VAL A 131 -5.97 1.96 -3.02
C VAL A 131 -7.48 1.94 -2.86
N VAL A 132 -7.97 1.96 -1.62
CA VAL A 132 -9.40 2.02 -1.32
C VAL A 132 -9.99 3.37 -1.76
N ALA A 133 -9.31 4.48 -1.51
CA ALA A 133 -9.78 5.81 -1.91
C ALA A 133 -10.06 5.89 -3.43
N VAL A 134 -9.18 5.35 -4.26
CA VAL A 134 -9.40 5.31 -5.72
C VAL A 134 -10.52 4.35 -6.10
N ALA A 135 -10.63 3.21 -5.43
CA ALA A 135 -11.71 2.25 -5.69
C ALA A 135 -13.09 2.86 -5.36
N LEU A 136 -13.22 3.55 -4.22
CA LEU A 136 -14.49 4.15 -3.81
C LEU A 136 -14.89 5.33 -4.71
N ALA A 137 -13.93 6.11 -5.19
CA ALA A 137 -14.19 7.15 -6.19
C ALA A 137 -14.85 6.58 -7.44
N ASN A 138 -14.39 5.41 -7.90
CA ASN A 138 -14.97 4.72 -9.06
C ASN A 138 -16.29 4.01 -8.71
N ALA A 139 -16.42 3.41 -7.52
CA ALA A 139 -17.67 2.81 -7.08
C ALA A 139 -18.84 3.80 -7.19
N ARG A 140 -18.65 5.01 -6.69
CA ARG A 140 -19.65 6.09 -6.80
C ARG A 140 -19.96 6.47 -8.24
N SER A 141 -18.96 6.52 -9.12
CA SER A 141 -19.18 6.86 -10.53
C SER A 141 -19.94 5.78 -11.29
N PHE A 142 -19.87 4.53 -10.83
CA PHE A 142 -20.66 3.43 -11.36
C PHE A 142 -22.06 3.33 -10.74
N GLY A 143 -22.42 4.25 -9.84
CA GLY A 143 -23.74 4.29 -9.18
C GLY A 143 -23.88 3.29 -8.03
N PHE A 144 -22.79 2.73 -7.52
CA PHE A 144 -22.87 1.82 -6.37
C PHE A 144 -23.07 2.60 -5.07
N ASP A 145 -24.05 2.18 -4.27
CA ASP A 145 -24.28 2.65 -2.90
C ASP A 145 -23.62 1.75 -1.85
N THR A 146 -23.19 0.58 -2.28
CA THR A 146 -22.61 -0.47 -1.44
C THR A 146 -21.22 -0.85 -1.91
N VAL A 147 -20.28 -0.88 -0.98
CA VAL A 147 -18.91 -1.35 -1.23
C VAL A 147 -18.59 -2.54 -0.32
N ALA A 148 -17.76 -3.44 -0.83
CA ALA A 148 -17.45 -4.67 -0.11
C ALA A 148 -16.01 -5.14 -0.33
N CYS A 149 -15.54 -6.01 0.58
CA CYS A 149 -14.30 -6.76 0.39
C CYS A 149 -14.30 -8.06 1.19
N SER A 150 -13.50 -9.02 0.73
CA SER A 150 -13.09 -10.20 1.50
C SER A 150 -11.76 -9.93 2.18
N SER A 151 -11.76 -9.48 3.42
CA SER A 151 -10.52 -9.17 4.14
C SER A 151 -10.77 -9.03 5.65
N THR A 152 -9.74 -9.28 6.43
CA THR A 152 -9.78 -9.22 7.91
C THR A 152 -8.81 -8.19 8.50
N GLY A 153 -8.06 -7.47 7.66
CA GLY A 153 -6.99 -6.59 8.11
C GLY A 153 -7.10 -5.17 7.53
N ASN A 154 -5.97 -4.64 7.13
CA ASN A 154 -5.84 -3.27 6.63
C ASN A 154 -6.84 -2.89 5.53
N LEU A 155 -7.18 -3.83 4.63
CA LEU A 155 -8.14 -3.58 3.58
C LEU A 155 -9.56 -3.38 4.14
N ALA A 156 -10.00 -4.26 5.05
CA ALA A 156 -11.32 -4.16 5.69
C ALA A 156 -11.46 -2.85 6.46
N ASN A 157 -10.46 -2.50 7.28
CA ASN A 157 -10.46 -1.26 8.06
C ASN A 157 -10.57 -0.03 7.14
N SER A 158 -9.81 -0.02 6.05
CA SER A 158 -9.81 1.08 5.09
C SER A 158 -11.14 1.22 4.35
N VAL A 159 -11.74 0.09 3.91
CA VAL A 159 -13.06 0.09 3.26
C VAL A 159 -14.11 0.61 4.21
N ALA A 160 -14.16 0.11 5.44
CA ALA A 160 -15.13 0.53 6.44
C ALA A 160 -15.03 2.03 6.77
N ALA A 161 -13.81 2.52 7.05
CA ALA A 161 -13.58 3.91 7.42
C ALA A 161 -13.91 4.88 6.29
N GLN A 162 -13.48 4.58 5.06
CA GLN A 162 -13.69 5.46 3.92
C GLN A 162 -15.14 5.40 3.42
N ALA A 163 -15.80 4.23 3.46
CA ALA A 163 -17.21 4.11 3.14
C ALA A 163 -18.08 4.93 4.11
N ALA A 164 -17.79 4.86 5.41
CA ALA A 164 -18.48 5.70 6.40
C ALA A 164 -18.33 7.20 6.09
N ARG A 165 -17.12 7.65 5.70
CA ARG A 165 -16.88 9.04 5.33
C ARG A 165 -17.61 9.45 4.05
N GLU A 166 -17.71 8.55 3.07
CA GLU A 166 -18.35 8.78 1.77
C GLU A 166 -19.87 8.55 1.79
N GLY A 167 -20.45 8.11 2.91
CA GLY A 167 -21.87 7.78 3.03
C GLY A 167 -22.28 6.53 2.22
N LEU A 168 -21.34 5.59 2.03
CA LEU A 168 -21.58 4.31 1.37
C LEU A 168 -21.82 3.23 2.42
N LYS A 169 -22.60 2.20 2.08
CA LYS A 169 -22.74 0.99 2.89
C LYS A 169 -21.47 0.15 2.70
N ALA A 170 -20.90 -0.37 3.79
CA ALA A 170 -19.74 -1.24 3.75
C ALA A 170 -20.10 -2.65 4.23
N TRP A 171 -19.76 -3.67 3.43
CA TRP A 171 -19.94 -5.08 3.76
C TRP A 171 -18.59 -5.81 3.74
N ILE A 172 -18.24 -6.43 4.86
CA ILE A 172 -16.94 -7.11 5.03
C ILE A 172 -17.19 -8.60 5.22
N PHE A 173 -16.66 -9.41 4.31
CA PHE A 173 -16.82 -10.86 4.32
C PHE A 173 -15.57 -11.52 4.91
N ILE A 174 -15.74 -12.36 5.93
CA ILE A 174 -14.64 -13.00 6.66
C ILE A 174 -14.94 -14.48 6.95
N PRO A 175 -13.91 -15.33 7.12
CA PRO A 175 -14.09 -16.64 7.71
C PRO A 175 -14.64 -16.56 9.14
N SER A 176 -15.41 -17.57 9.55
CA SER A 176 -16.10 -17.57 10.86
C SER A 176 -15.19 -17.76 12.06
N ASP A 177 -13.96 -18.24 11.87
CA ASP A 177 -12.96 -18.54 12.89
C ASP A 177 -12.05 -17.36 13.28
N LEU A 178 -12.41 -16.13 12.85
CA LEU A 178 -11.60 -14.95 13.11
C LEU A 178 -11.73 -14.46 14.56
N GLU A 179 -10.59 -14.02 15.12
CA GLU A 179 -10.48 -13.48 16.48
C GLU A 179 -11.28 -12.17 16.65
N PRO A 180 -12.01 -11.98 17.78
CA PRO A 180 -12.85 -10.80 18.01
C PRO A 180 -12.12 -9.47 17.92
N ALA A 181 -10.86 -9.38 18.38
CA ALA A 181 -10.08 -8.14 18.39
C ALA A 181 -9.81 -7.59 16.96
N LYS A 182 -9.70 -8.46 15.96
CA LYS A 182 -9.52 -8.06 14.55
C LYS A 182 -10.80 -7.52 13.92
N ILE A 183 -11.94 -7.83 14.51
CA ILE A 183 -13.26 -7.41 14.03
C ILE A 183 -13.54 -5.97 14.47
N LEU A 184 -13.15 -5.60 15.68
CA LEU A 184 -13.45 -4.31 16.29
C LEU A 184 -12.98 -3.12 15.42
N GLY A 185 -11.75 -3.18 14.89
CA GLY A 185 -11.18 -2.12 14.04
C GLY A 185 -11.93 -1.88 12.72
N THR A 186 -12.88 -2.76 12.38
CA THR A 186 -13.76 -2.63 11.21
C THR A 186 -15.17 -2.22 11.62
N GLN A 187 -15.73 -2.87 12.66
CA GLN A 187 -17.09 -2.62 13.12
C GLN A 187 -17.30 -1.22 13.71
N VAL A 188 -16.26 -0.62 14.31
CA VAL A 188 -16.34 0.73 14.87
C VAL A 188 -16.76 1.80 13.85
N PHE A 189 -16.54 1.54 12.56
CA PHE A 189 -16.95 2.42 11.46
C PHE A 189 -18.37 2.13 10.94
N GLY A 190 -19.13 1.22 11.57
CA GLY A 190 -20.49 0.88 11.17
C GLY A 190 -20.59 -0.05 9.96
N ALA A 191 -19.52 -0.78 9.61
CA ALA A 191 -19.57 -1.76 8.54
C ALA A 191 -20.31 -3.03 8.96
N GLU A 192 -21.09 -3.57 8.03
CA GLU A 192 -21.74 -4.88 8.18
C GLU A 192 -20.72 -6.00 8.00
N LEU A 193 -20.72 -6.95 8.93
CA LEU A 193 -19.76 -8.04 8.95
C LEU A 193 -20.48 -9.37 8.68
N VAL A 194 -20.06 -10.05 7.60
CA VAL A 194 -20.58 -11.35 7.22
C VAL A 194 -19.58 -12.44 7.53
N ARG A 195 -19.90 -13.29 8.50
CA ARG A 195 -19.06 -14.44 8.90
C ARG A 195 -19.47 -15.68 8.12
N ILE A 196 -18.52 -16.23 7.35
CA ILE A 196 -18.74 -17.36 6.45
C ILE A 196 -18.14 -18.63 7.05
N ASN A 197 -18.92 -19.70 7.14
CA ASN A 197 -18.44 -21.02 7.52
C ASN A 197 -17.65 -21.64 6.34
N GLY A 198 -16.34 -21.38 6.31
CA GLY A 198 -15.48 -21.85 5.23
C GLY A 198 -14.11 -21.19 5.24
N SER A 199 -13.24 -21.64 4.35
CA SER A 199 -11.92 -21.08 4.16
C SER A 199 -11.97 -19.71 3.48
N TYR A 200 -10.85 -19.00 3.49
CA TYR A 200 -10.69 -17.73 2.76
C TYR A 200 -11.03 -17.86 1.25
N ASP A 201 -10.72 -19.01 0.63
CA ASP A 201 -11.06 -19.28 -0.77
C ASP A 201 -12.57 -19.39 -1.00
N HIS A 202 -13.31 -19.97 -0.04
CA HIS A 202 -14.78 -20.01 -0.08
C HIS A 202 -15.35 -18.59 0.02
N VAL A 203 -14.82 -17.75 0.90
CA VAL A 203 -15.22 -16.33 1.01
C VAL A 203 -14.97 -15.59 -0.29
N ASN A 204 -13.79 -15.72 -0.90
CA ASN A 204 -13.46 -15.06 -2.16
C ASN A 204 -14.37 -15.50 -3.31
N ARG A 205 -14.69 -16.80 -3.40
CA ARG A 205 -15.60 -17.34 -4.41
C ARG A 205 -17.00 -16.74 -4.26
N LEU A 206 -17.52 -16.71 -3.03
CA LEU A 206 -18.82 -16.10 -2.75
C LEU A 206 -18.82 -14.61 -3.12
N CYS A 207 -17.80 -13.86 -2.74
CA CYS A 207 -17.67 -12.44 -3.09
C CYS A 207 -17.66 -12.22 -4.61
N SER A 208 -17.01 -13.11 -5.37
CA SER A 208 -17.03 -13.04 -6.84
C SER A 208 -18.41 -13.31 -7.41
N GLN A 209 -19.15 -14.29 -6.88
CA GLN A 209 -20.52 -14.57 -7.28
C GLN A 209 -21.45 -13.40 -6.99
N ILE A 210 -21.35 -12.79 -5.80
CA ILE A 210 -22.15 -11.60 -5.44
C ILE A 210 -21.81 -10.42 -6.36
N ALA A 211 -20.52 -10.20 -6.65
CA ALA A 211 -20.08 -9.14 -7.57
C ALA A 211 -20.60 -9.33 -8.99
N ASP A 212 -20.74 -10.57 -9.42
CA ASP A 212 -21.28 -10.91 -10.74
C ASP A 212 -22.79 -10.75 -10.81
N GLU A 213 -23.52 -11.14 -9.77
CA GLU A 213 -24.97 -11.02 -9.67
C GLU A 213 -25.42 -9.56 -9.53
N HIS A 214 -24.67 -8.74 -8.77
CA HIS A 214 -24.98 -7.34 -8.49
C HIS A 214 -24.07 -6.38 -9.28
N ARG A 215 -23.91 -6.59 -10.59
CA ARG A 215 -22.96 -5.82 -11.43
C ARG A 215 -23.38 -4.38 -11.72
N SER A 216 -24.68 -4.07 -11.67
CA SER A 216 -25.20 -2.76 -12.10
C SER A 216 -26.55 -2.43 -11.48
N GLY A 217 -26.96 -1.16 -11.56
CA GLY A 217 -28.25 -0.65 -11.09
C GLY A 217 -28.18 -0.06 -9.67
N GLU A 218 -29.35 0.37 -9.16
CA GLU A 218 -29.52 1.02 -7.84
C GLU A 218 -29.10 0.13 -6.64
N HIS A 219 -28.81 -1.16 -6.88
CA HIS A 219 -28.33 -2.12 -5.89
C HIS A 219 -27.01 -2.80 -6.30
N GLY A 220 -26.22 -2.11 -7.11
CA GLY A 220 -24.91 -2.61 -7.53
C GLY A 220 -23.88 -2.61 -6.38
N TRP A 221 -23.03 -3.63 -6.36
CA TRP A 221 -21.98 -3.81 -5.33
C TRP A 221 -20.58 -3.60 -5.90
N GLY A 222 -19.85 -2.68 -5.28
CA GLY A 222 -18.45 -2.43 -5.60
C GLY A 222 -17.51 -3.25 -4.71
N PHE A 223 -17.10 -4.43 -5.13
CA PHE A 223 -16.06 -5.19 -4.44
C PHE A 223 -14.69 -4.63 -4.78
N VAL A 224 -14.04 -3.97 -3.85
CA VAL A 224 -12.78 -3.23 -4.09
C VAL A 224 -11.64 -4.13 -4.60
N ASN A 225 -11.62 -5.37 -4.19
CA ASN A 225 -10.59 -6.36 -4.57
C ASN A 225 -11.06 -7.39 -5.62
N VAL A 226 -12.26 -7.22 -6.18
CA VAL A 226 -12.82 -8.08 -7.24
C VAL A 226 -13.12 -7.23 -8.48
N ASN A 227 -14.34 -6.71 -8.65
CA ASN A 227 -14.74 -5.97 -9.86
C ASN A 227 -14.14 -4.55 -9.95
N LEU A 228 -13.74 -3.94 -8.84
CA LEU A 228 -13.03 -2.65 -8.82
C LEU A 228 -11.50 -2.78 -8.76
N ARG A 229 -10.95 -4.00 -8.81
CA ARG A 229 -9.52 -4.27 -8.66
C ARG A 229 -8.60 -3.47 -9.59
N PRO A 230 -8.87 -3.23 -10.89
CA PRO A 230 -8.01 -2.40 -11.72
C PRO A 230 -7.86 -0.97 -11.21
N TYR A 231 -8.96 -0.36 -10.78
CA TYR A 231 -8.98 1.00 -10.21
C TYR A 231 -8.30 1.05 -8.84
N TYR A 232 -8.63 0.09 -7.97
CA TYR A 232 -7.98 -0.11 -6.70
C TYR A 232 -6.45 -0.15 -6.83
N ALA A 233 -5.93 -0.95 -7.75
CA ALA A 233 -4.49 -1.11 -7.92
C ALA A 233 -3.77 0.20 -8.26
N GLU A 234 -4.42 1.13 -8.98
CA GLU A 234 -3.82 2.40 -9.40
C GLU A 234 -3.51 3.34 -8.23
N GLY A 235 -4.22 3.23 -7.11
CA GLY A 235 -3.88 3.98 -5.89
C GLY A 235 -2.46 3.69 -5.37
N SER A 236 -1.95 2.49 -5.61
CA SER A 236 -0.57 2.11 -5.25
C SER A 236 0.51 2.90 -5.97
N LYS A 237 0.24 3.45 -7.16
CA LYS A 237 1.21 4.26 -7.92
C LYS A 237 1.64 5.50 -7.15
N THR A 238 0.74 6.05 -6.33
CA THR A 238 1.00 7.28 -5.58
C THR A 238 2.20 7.14 -4.63
N VAL A 239 2.50 5.94 -4.16
CA VAL A 239 3.73 5.66 -3.40
C VAL A 239 4.97 5.98 -4.24
N GLY A 240 5.01 5.54 -5.50
CA GLY A 240 6.11 5.81 -6.42
C GLY A 240 6.22 7.30 -6.80
N TYR A 241 5.10 7.97 -7.08
CA TYR A 241 5.10 9.40 -7.37
C TYR A 241 5.65 10.23 -6.21
N GLU A 242 5.21 9.92 -5.00
CA GLU A 242 5.66 10.60 -3.78
C GLU A 242 7.14 10.34 -3.49
N ILE A 243 7.64 9.11 -3.69
CA ILE A 243 9.07 8.80 -3.56
C ILE A 243 9.88 9.71 -4.49
N ALA A 244 9.52 9.79 -5.78
CA ALA A 244 10.24 10.60 -6.74
C ALA A 244 10.16 12.10 -6.42
N GLU A 245 8.98 12.62 -6.08
CA GLU A 245 8.81 14.03 -5.70
C GLU A 245 9.60 14.38 -4.45
N GLN A 246 9.53 13.56 -3.39
CA GLN A 246 10.18 13.80 -2.11
C GLN A 246 11.70 13.59 -2.16
N LEU A 247 12.22 12.86 -3.15
CA LEU A 247 13.65 12.82 -3.50
C LEU A 247 14.09 13.99 -4.40
N GLY A 248 13.24 15.02 -4.56
CA GLY A 248 13.54 16.19 -5.41
C GLY A 248 13.42 15.87 -6.90
N TRP A 249 12.40 15.11 -7.29
CA TRP A 249 12.13 14.64 -8.66
C TRP A 249 13.27 13.80 -9.23
N ARG A 250 13.80 12.92 -8.41
CA ARG A 250 14.82 11.94 -8.76
C ARG A 250 14.37 10.54 -8.37
N LEU A 251 14.82 9.54 -9.11
CA LEU A 251 14.56 8.14 -8.78
C LEU A 251 15.65 7.60 -7.84
N PRO A 252 15.31 6.70 -6.91
CA PRO A 252 16.29 6.00 -6.09
C PRO A 252 17.07 4.97 -6.92
N ASP A 253 18.14 4.39 -6.37
CA ASP A 253 18.82 3.24 -6.96
C ASP A 253 18.03 1.95 -6.70
N ASN A 254 17.45 1.84 -5.49
CA ASN A 254 16.77 0.64 -5.02
C ASN A 254 15.45 0.97 -4.32
N VAL A 255 14.46 0.10 -4.53
CA VAL A 255 13.20 0.11 -3.74
C VAL A 255 12.95 -1.29 -3.21
N VAL A 256 12.81 -1.43 -1.89
CA VAL A 256 12.46 -2.69 -1.22
C VAL A 256 10.98 -2.66 -0.85
N VAL A 257 10.21 -3.63 -1.34
CA VAL A 257 8.74 -3.62 -1.28
C VAL A 257 8.22 -4.93 -0.69
N PRO A 258 7.37 -4.90 0.35
CA PRO A 258 6.75 -6.11 0.86
C PRO A 258 5.73 -6.64 -0.15
N MET A 259 5.74 -7.94 -0.38
CA MET A 259 4.88 -8.58 -1.38
C MET A 259 3.89 -9.56 -0.74
N ALA A 260 2.61 -9.28 -0.91
CA ALA A 260 1.53 -10.25 -0.76
C ALA A 260 1.13 -10.78 -2.15
N GLY A 261 0.17 -10.17 -2.81
CA GLY A 261 -0.23 -10.49 -4.18
C GLY A 261 0.68 -9.95 -5.29
N GLY A 262 1.69 -9.14 -4.99
CA GLY A 262 2.61 -8.57 -5.99
C GLY A 262 2.19 -7.22 -6.59
N SER A 263 1.00 -6.71 -6.29
CA SER A 263 0.47 -5.49 -6.93
C SER A 263 1.28 -4.22 -6.62
N LEU A 264 1.70 -4.00 -5.36
CA LEU A 264 2.36 -2.75 -4.96
C LEU A 264 3.66 -2.52 -5.73
N ILE A 265 4.53 -3.52 -5.81
CA ILE A 265 5.83 -3.40 -6.49
C ILE A 265 5.65 -3.12 -7.99
N THR A 266 4.67 -3.76 -8.64
CA THR A 266 4.37 -3.52 -10.07
C THR A 266 3.85 -2.11 -10.31
N LYS A 267 3.09 -1.55 -9.36
CA LYS A 267 2.52 -0.21 -9.49
C LYS A 267 3.50 0.90 -9.14
N ILE A 268 4.45 0.67 -8.22
CA ILE A 268 5.56 1.61 -8.00
C ILE A 268 6.43 1.67 -9.27
N LYS A 269 6.73 0.50 -9.88
CA LYS A 269 7.44 0.48 -11.17
C LYS A 269 6.69 1.24 -12.25
N LYS A 270 5.38 0.98 -12.43
CA LYS A 270 4.54 1.71 -13.38
C LYS A 270 4.58 3.22 -13.13
N ALA A 271 4.54 3.66 -11.87
CA ALA A 271 4.63 5.08 -11.52
C ALA A 271 5.96 5.71 -12.00
N PHE A 272 7.07 5.04 -11.81
CA PHE A 272 8.37 5.54 -12.28
C PHE A 272 8.44 5.58 -13.81
N ASP A 273 7.96 4.54 -14.48
CA ASP A 273 7.86 4.50 -15.95
C ASP A 273 7.00 5.66 -16.50
N GLU A 274 5.87 5.97 -15.85
CA GLU A 274 5.00 7.10 -16.19
C GLU A 274 5.70 8.45 -15.98
N LEU A 275 6.41 8.65 -14.87
CA LEU A 275 7.14 9.89 -14.61
C LEU A 275 8.26 10.13 -15.63
N ILE A 276 8.96 9.08 -16.05
CA ILE A 276 9.98 9.14 -17.13
C ILE A 276 9.29 9.49 -18.46
N LEU A 277 8.24 8.75 -18.83
CA LEU A 277 7.49 8.94 -20.08
C LEU A 277 6.97 10.38 -20.20
N LEU A 278 6.52 10.96 -19.11
CA LEU A 278 5.94 12.32 -19.06
C LEU A 278 7.01 13.42 -18.93
N GLY A 279 8.29 13.07 -18.81
CA GLY A 279 9.40 14.02 -18.69
C GLY A 279 9.45 14.71 -17.32
N LEU A 280 8.85 14.11 -16.29
CA LEU A 280 8.86 14.65 -14.92
C LEU A 280 10.10 14.25 -14.13
N VAL A 281 10.79 13.18 -14.52
CA VAL A 281 12.07 12.74 -13.96
C VAL A 281 13.00 12.28 -15.09
N ASP A 282 14.29 12.40 -14.87
CA ASP A 282 15.29 11.88 -15.80
C ASP A 282 15.29 10.34 -15.77
N PRO A 283 15.48 9.67 -16.91
CA PRO A 283 15.61 8.23 -16.97
C PRO A 283 16.79 7.74 -16.13
N LYS A 284 16.51 6.77 -15.25
CA LYS A 284 17.51 6.12 -14.41
C LYS A 284 17.07 4.68 -14.17
N PRO A 285 18.00 3.69 -14.26
CA PRO A 285 17.70 2.34 -13.82
C PRO A 285 17.40 2.32 -12.32
N VAL A 286 16.28 1.67 -11.96
CA VAL A 286 15.88 1.44 -10.56
C VAL A 286 15.74 -0.06 -10.37
N ARG A 287 16.41 -0.62 -9.38
CA ARG A 287 16.27 -2.03 -9.02
C ARG A 287 15.17 -2.21 -8.00
N PHE A 288 14.28 -3.16 -8.28
CA PHE A 288 13.16 -3.49 -7.40
C PHE A 288 13.48 -4.77 -6.64
N PHE A 289 13.38 -4.70 -5.32
CA PHE A 289 13.60 -5.83 -4.42
C PHE A 289 12.30 -6.22 -3.73
N GLY A 290 11.97 -7.50 -3.84
CA GLY A 290 10.78 -8.05 -3.22
C GLY A 290 11.07 -8.65 -1.85
N ALA A 291 10.20 -8.39 -0.88
CA ALA A 291 10.32 -8.89 0.48
C ALA A 291 9.13 -9.79 0.85
N GLN A 292 9.38 -11.01 1.32
CA GLN A 292 8.36 -11.94 1.81
C GLN A 292 8.79 -12.57 3.15
N ALA A 293 7.83 -13.21 3.83
CA ALA A 293 8.13 -14.07 4.99
C ALA A 293 8.35 -15.50 4.51
N SER A 294 9.34 -16.22 5.07
CA SER A 294 9.71 -17.58 4.64
C SER A 294 8.55 -18.56 4.75
N GLY A 295 7.62 -18.34 5.70
CA GLY A 295 6.41 -19.17 5.82
C GLY A 295 5.36 -18.95 4.73
N CYS A 296 5.56 -17.98 3.81
CA CYS A 296 4.75 -17.78 2.61
C CYS A 296 5.52 -16.88 1.63
N SER A 297 6.34 -17.46 0.76
CA SER A 297 7.28 -16.74 -0.12
C SER A 297 7.24 -17.18 -1.59
N PRO A 298 6.05 -17.39 -2.21
CA PRO A 298 5.97 -17.98 -3.54
C PRO A 298 6.70 -17.16 -4.62
N ILE A 299 6.68 -15.81 -4.54
CA ILE A 299 7.37 -14.93 -5.49
C ILE A 299 8.89 -15.00 -5.28
N SER A 300 9.36 -14.91 -4.03
CA SER A 300 10.79 -15.03 -3.71
C SER A 300 11.34 -16.39 -4.10
N THR A 301 10.57 -17.47 -3.88
CA THR A 301 10.94 -18.84 -4.28
C THR A 301 11.13 -18.92 -5.78
N ALA A 302 10.18 -18.41 -6.58
CA ALA A 302 10.29 -18.41 -8.04
C ALA A 302 11.53 -17.65 -8.52
N ILE A 303 11.82 -16.47 -7.96
CA ILE A 303 12.99 -15.67 -8.32
C ILE A 303 14.30 -16.40 -7.97
N LYS A 304 14.40 -17.00 -6.79
CA LYS A 304 15.57 -17.77 -6.36
C LYS A 304 15.83 -18.99 -7.25
N GLN A 305 14.78 -19.56 -7.80
CA GLN A 305 14.82 -20.68 -8.76
C GLN A 305 15.00 -20.22 -10.21
N TYR A 306 15.10 -18.91 -10.47
CA TYR A 306 15.11 -18.35 -11.84
C TYR A 306 13.91 -18.76 -12.68
N SER A 307 12.77 -19.01 -12.02
CA SER A 307 11.51 -19.39 -12.66
C SER A 307 10.61 -18.17 -12.86
N THR A 308 9.80 -18.21 -13.92
CA THR A 308 8.69 -17.28 -14.13
C THR A 308 7.36 -17.85 -13.63
N GLU A 309 7.32 -19.14 -13.36
CA GLU A 309 6.15 -19.83 -12.82
C GLU A 309 6.17 -19.77 -11.29
N ILE A 310 5.00 -19.58 -10.73
CA ILE A 310 4.83 -19.47 -9.29
C ILE A 310 4.07 -20.67 -8.78
N GLU A 311 4.72 -21.46 -7.96
CA GLU A 311 4.08 -22.57 -7.29
C GLU A 311 3.28 -22.08 -6.07
N PRO A 312 1.98 -22.37 -5.98
CA PRO A 312 1.17 -22.01 -4.83
C PRO A 312 1.69 -22.61 -3.54
N GLN A 313 1.72 -21.83 -2.46
CA GLN A 313 2.18 -22.26 -1.14
C GLN A 313 1.05 -22.17 -0.12
N ARG A 314 1.06 -23.05 0.89
CA ARG A 314 0.17 -22.95 2.05
C ARG A 314 0.79 -22.00 3.08
N PRO A 315 0.18 -20.85 3.38
CA PRO A 315 0.76 -19.88 4.30
C PRO A 315 0.89 -20.38 5.74
N LYS A 316 2.06 -20.12 6.35
CA LYS A 316 2.32 -20.35 7.77
C LYS A 316 3.31 -19.31 8.28
N THR A 317 2.82 -18.10 8.62
CA THR A 317 3.64 -16.96 9.10
C THR A 317 2.83 -16.01 9.96
N ILE A 318 3.51 -15.29 10.86
CA ILE A 318 2.93 -14.15 11.61
C ILE A 318 2.64 -12.94 10.71
N ALA A 319 3.31 -12.82 9.56
CA ALA A 319 3.09 -11.74 8.60
C ALA A 319 1.79 -11.95 7.79
N ARG A 320 0.66 -12.02 8.49
CA ARG A 320 -0.66 -12.40 7.94
C ARG A 320 -1.11 -11.53 6.77
N SER A 321 -0.77 -10.24 6.75
CA SER A 321 -1.09 -9.32 5.65
C SER A 321 -0.34 -9.66 4.35
N LEU A 322 0.76 -10.41 4.42
CA LEU A 322 1.54 -10.89 3.28
C LEU A 322 1.26 -12.37 2.94
N ALA A 323 0.47 -13.07 3.74
CA ALA A 323 0.25 -14.51 3.66
C ALA A 323 -0.69 -14.90 2.49
N ILE A 324 -0.28 -14.62 1.26
CA ILE A 324 -0.99 -14.96 0.02
C ILE A 324 -0.18 -16.02 -0.73
N GLY A 325 -0.61 -17.28 -0.61
CA GLY A 325 0.10 -18.41 -1.20
C GLY A 325 -0.03 -18.52 -2.71
N ASN A 326 -1.11 -17.97 -3.30
CA ASN A 326 -1.30 -17.90 -4.75
C ASN A 326 -1.46 -16.41 -5.18
N PRO A 327 -0.35 -15.70 -5.43
CA PRO A 327 -0.35 -14.26 -5.66
C PRO A 327 -0.84 -13.91 -7.07
N ALA A 328 -1.98 -13.22 -7.16
CA ALA A 328 -2.63 -12.90 -8.43
C ALA A 328 -1.82 -11.98 -9.37
N ASP A 329 -0.93 -11.13 -8.84
CA ASP A 329 0.01 -10.32 -9.62
C ASP A 329 1.45 -10.87 -9.55
N GLY A 330 1.63 -12.10 -9.06
CA GLY A 330 2.93 -12.70 -8.80
C GLY A 330 3.82 -12.79 -10.05
N HIS A 331 3.28 -13.26 -11.17
CA HIS A 331 4.00 -13.31 -12.46
C HIS A 331 4.51 -11.92 -12.88
N TYR A 332 3.68 -10.88 -12.70
CA TYR A 332 4.07 -9.51 -13.05
C TYR A 332 5.10 -8.95 -12.06
N ALA A 333 5.06 -9.35 -10.80
CA ALA A 333 6.07 -8.99 -9.80
C ALA A 333 7.42 -9.64 -10.12
N VAL A 334 7.45 -10.94 -10.44
CA VAL A 334 8.66 -11.62 -10.91
C VAL A 334 9.26 -10.90 -12.10
N LYS A 335 8.43 -10.59 -13.13
CA LYS A 335 8.86 -9.87 -14.32
C LYS A 335 9.38 -8.46 -14.02
N ALA A 336 8.75 -7.73 -13.10
CA ALA A 336 9.20 -6.39 -12.72
C ALA A 336 10.56 -6.42 -12.00
N ILE A 337 10.74 -7.34 -11.07
CA ILE A 337 11.96 -7.53 -10.31
C ILE A 337 13.11 -7.96 -11.23
N THR A 338 12.93 -9.03 -11.99
CA THR A 338 14.00 -9.59 -12.84
C THR A 338 14.43 -8.63 -13.95
N LYS A 339 13.47 -7.96 -14.62
CA LYS A 339 13.77 -6.96 -15.65
C LYS A 339 14.48 -5.72 -15.13
N SER A 340 14.33 -5.40 -13.85
CA SER A 340 15.02 -4.27 -13.21
C SER A 340 16.44 -4.61 -12.77
N GLY A 341 16.89 -5.84 -12.86
CA GLY A 341 18.13 -6.33 -12.27
C GLY A 341 18.06 -6.46 -10.74
N GLY A 342 16.85 -6.48 -10.18
CA GLY A 342 16.59 -6.66 -8.76
C GLY A 342 16.57 -8.13 -8.34
N TRP A 343 16.14 -8.36 -7.10
CA TRP A 343 16.09 -9.67 -6.47
C TRP A 343 14.92 -9.76 -5.48
N ALA A 344 14.65 -10.94 -4.97
CA ALA A 344 13.73 -11.11 -3.85
C ALA A 344 14.32 -12.02 -2.78
N GLU A 345 14.06 -11.68 -1.53
CA GLU A 345 14.42 -12.47 -0.38
C GLU A 345 13.21 -12.68 0.55
N ASP A 346 13.33 -13.71 1.37
CA ASP A 346 12.41 -13.99 2.46
C ASP A 346 13.17 -14.15 3.77
N ILE A 347 12.48 -13.87 4.87
CA ILE A 347 12.99 -13.94 6.24
C ILE A 347 12.04 -14.72 7.14
N SER A 348 12.58 -15.31 8.19
CA SER A 348 11.81 -16.04 9.19
C SER A 348 10.95 -15.12 10.07
N ASP A 349 9.92 -15.67 10.72
CA ASP A 349 9.08 -14.92 11.65
C ASP A 349 9.86 -14.29 12.81
N HIS A 350 10.90 -14.96 13.33
CA HIS A 350 11.81 -14.40 14.33
C HIS A 350 12.60 -13.18 13.79
N GLU A 351 13.11 -13.24 12.56
CA GLU A 351 13.77 -12.10 11.92
C GLU A 351 12.80 -10.94 11.67
N VAL A 352 11.51 -11.24 11.42
CA VAL A 352 10.46 -10.21 11.29
C VAL A 352 10.30 -9.42 12.59
N VAL A 353 10.21 -10.10 13.75
CA VAL A 353 10.10 -9.46 15.07
C VAL A 353 11.33 -8.59 15.34
N ASN A 354 12.53 -9.14 15.17
CA ASN A 354 13.78 -8.41 15.34
C ASN A 354 13.87 -7.16 14.43
N ALA A 355 13.35 -7.24 13.22
CA ALA A 355 13.37 -6.13 12.26
C ALA A 355 12.35 -5.03 12.62
N ILE A 356 11.20 -5.37 13.21
CA ILE A 356 10.25 -4.41 13.77
C ILE A 356 10.94 -3.61 14.90
N GLN A 357 11.57 -4.31 15.84
CA GLN A 357 12.30 -3.71 16.95
C GLN A 357 13.45 -2.82 16.44
N LEU A 358 14.23 -3.33 15.49
CA LEU A 358 15.34 -2.61 14.88
C LEU A 358 14.91 -1.26 14.30
N LEU A 359 13.80 -1.20 13.56
CA LEU A 359 13.27 0.04 12.98
C LEU A 359 12.74 0.97 14.09
N ALA A 360 12.03 0.44 15.07
CA ALA A 360 11.47 1.23 16.17
C ALA A 360 12.58 1.87 17.03
N GLU A 361 13.61 1.11 17.39
CA GLU A 361 14.72 1.58 18.22
C GLU A 361 15.66 2.57 17.49
N SER A 362 15.82 2.40 16.16
CA SER A 362 16.71 3.27 15.41
C SER A 362 16.05 4.56 14.95
N GLU A 363 14.82 4.49 14.44
CA GLU A 363 14.15 5.63 13.77
C GLU A 363 12.84 6.06 14.44
N GLY A 364 12.41 5.41 15.53
CA GLY A 364 11.15 5.73 16.19
C GLY A 364 9.91 5.37 15.35
N ILE A 365 10.04 4.47 14.39
CA ILE A 365 8.94 4.06 13.50
C ILE A 365 8.46 2.68 13.92
N PHE A 366 7.26 2.62 14.49
CA PHE A 366 6.62 1.35 14.84
C PHE A 366 5.79 0.83 13.66
N THR A 367 6.25 -0.27 13.06
CA THR A 367 5.63 -0.90 11.90
C THR A 367 4.98 -2.23 12.22
N GLU A 368 3.96 -2.60 11.41
CA GLU A 368 3.40 -3.95 11.41
C GLU A 368 4.39 -4.97 10.84
N THR A 369 4.03 -6.26 10.91
CA THR A 369 4.87 -7.38 10.43
C THR A 369 5.31 -7.23 8.96
N ALA A 370 4.51 -6.64 8.08
CA ALA A 370 4.89 -6.38 6.70
C ALA A 370 6.10 -5.43 6.58
N GLY A 371 6.17 -4.41 7.45
CA GLY A 371 7.34 -3.52 7.51
C GLY A 371 8.56 -4.21 8.11
N GLY A 372 8.37 -5.08 9.12
CA GLY A 372 9.43 -5.95 9.63
C GLY A 372 10.04 -6.83 8.53
N VAL A 373 9.17 -7.44 7.70
CA VAL A 373 9.61 -8.20 6.51
C VAL A 373 10.44 -7.34 5.56
N THR A 374 10.03 -6.09 5.32
CA THR A 374 10.78 -5.17 4.44
C THR A 374 12.17 -4.84 5.00
N VAL A 375 12.26 -4.48 6.28
CA VAL A 375 13.52 -4.09 6.94
C VAL A 375 14.49 -5.28 7.05
N GLY A 376 14.00 -6.45 7.48
CA GLY A 376 14.83 -7.64 7.60
C GLY A 376 15.33 -8.15 6.25
N THR A 377 14.48 -8.07 5.20
CA THR A 377 14.88 -8.38 3.83
C THR A 377 15.94 -7.40 3.33
N ALA A 378 15.77 -6.09 3.57
CA ALA A 378 16.79 -5.10 3.18
C ALA A 378 18.13 -5.37 3.84
N ARG A 379 18.17 -5.67 5.15
CA ARG A 379 19.38 -6.08 5.86
C ARG A 379 20.04 -7.29 5.19
N LYS A 380 19.28 -8.31 4.86
CA LYS A 380 19.77 -9.54 4.20
C LYS A 380 20.35 -9.24 2.81
N LEU A 381 19.68 -8.38 2.02
CA LEU A 381 20.15 -7.99 0.68
C LEU A 381 21.44 -7.18 0.73
N ILE A 382 21.63 -6.32 1.73
CA ILE A 382 22.89 -5.58 1.97
C ILE A 382 24.00 -6.55 2.38
N GLN A 383 23.72 -7.50 3.28
CA GLN A 383 24.68 -8.53 3.68
C GLN A 383 25.13 -9.46 2.53
N GLN A 384 24.31 -9.55 1.48
CA GLN A 384 24.59 -10.32 0.26
C GLN A 384 25.22 -9.46 -0.85
N ASP A 385 25.61 -8.21 -0.57
CA ASP A 385 26.15 -7.23 -1.52
C ASP A 385 25.22 -6.98 -2.75
N ARG A 386 23.91 -7.27 -2.60
CA ARG A 386 22.91 -6.97 -3.64
C ARG A 386 22.46 -5.52 -3.61
N ILE A 387 22.57 -4.86 -2.48
CA ILE A 387 22.38 -3.42 -2.28
C ILE A 387 23.69 -2.88 -1.71
N LEU A 388 24.31 -1.93 -2.41
CA LEU A 388 25.59 -1.38 -2.00
C LEU A 388 25.39 -0.20 -1.02
N PRO A 389 26.37 0.06 -0.12
CA PRO A 389 26.21 1.05 0.93
C PRO A 389 25.89 2.47 0.46
N ASP A 390 26.43 2.90 -0.68
CA ASP A 390 26.29 4.27 -1.20
C ASP A 390 25.09 4.47 -2.12
N GLU A 391 24.32 3.42 -2.37
CA GLU A 391 23.13 3.49 -3.19
C GLU A 391 21.93 4.05 -2.41
N THR A 392 21.18 4.95 -3.06
CA THR A 392 19.95 5.48 -2.48
C THR A 392 18.88 4.39 -2.46
N THR A 393 18.56 3.90 -1.28
CA THR A 393 17.62 2.80 -1.07
C THR A 393 16.39 3.29 -0.31
N VAL A 394 15.20 2.97 -0.82
CA VAL A 394 13.92 3.28 -0.19
C VAL A 394 13.25 2.00 0.29
N LEU A 395 12.90 1.96 1.58
CA LEU A 395 12.13 0.90 2.21
C LEU A 395 10.65 1.31 2.26
N CYS A 396 9.76 0.49 1.70
CA CYS A 396 8.31 0.73 1.77
C CYS A 396 7.73 0.13 3.06
N ILE A 397 7.43 0.97 4.04
CA ILE A 397 6.74 0.60 5.27
C ILE A 397 5.25 0.84 5.09
N THR A 398 4.45 -0.25 5.10
CA THR A 398 3.08 -0.25 4.57
C THR A 398 1.99 -0.18 5.62
N GLY A 399 2.31 -0.26 6.90
CA GLY A 399 1.30 -0.16 7.96
C GLY A 399 1.88 -0.04 9.35
N ASN A 400 1.01 0.41 10.28
CA ASN A 400 1.36 0.74 11.65
C ASN A 400 1.42 -0.50 12.55
N GLY A 401 2.37 -0.56 13.46
CA GLY A 401 2.60 -1.65 14.41
C GLY A 401 1.47 -1.86 15.42
N LEU A 402 0.69 -0.81 15.73
CA LEU A 402 -0.47 -0.91 16.60
C LEU A 402 -1.54 -1.90 16.09
N LYS A 403 -1.46 -2.31 14.83
CA LYS A 403 -2.38 -3.28 14.22
C LYS A 403 -1.99 -4.74 14.44
N THR A 404 -0.77 -4.99 14.89
CA THR A 404 -0.19 -6.34 15.07
C THR A 404 0.64 -6.42 16.36
N THR A 405 0.16 -5.81 17.44
CA THR A 405 0.86 -5.82 18.74
C THR A 405 0.97 -7.23 19.34
N ASP A 406 0.06 -8.12 18.97
CA ASP A 406 0.03 -9.52 19.38
C ASP A 406 1.35 -10.26 19.06
N VAL A 407 2.01 -9.92 17.96
CA VAL A 407 3.27 -10.57 17.56
C VAL A 407 4.48 -10.20 18.43
N LEU A 408 4.35 -9.16 19.24
CA LEU A 408 5.40 -8.66 20.15
C LEU A 408 5.08 -8.97 21.61
N ALA A 409 3.92 -9.55 21.92
CA ALA A 409 3.46 -9.72 23.29
C ALA A 409 4.41 -10.57 24.15
N ASP A 410 5.06 -11.59 23.53
CA ASP A 410 5.99 -12.47 24.23
C ASP A 410 7.38 -11.80 24.44
N GLU A 411 7.71 -10.75 23.68
CA GLU A 411 8.99 -10.04 23.76
C GLU A 411 9.01 -8.97 24.86
N TYR A 412 7.83 -8.48 25.28
CA TYR A 412 7.71 -7.39 26.23
C TYR A 412 6.83 -7.79 27.41
N GLN A 413 7.47 -8.09 28.53
CA GLN A 413 6.78 -8.33 29.79
C GLN A 413 6.59 -7.01 30.55
N ALA A 414 5.46 -6.91 31.26
CA ALA A 414 5.23 -5.78 32.16
C ALA A 414 6.27 -5.76 33.29
N GLU A 415 6.92 -4.62 33.47
CA GLU A 415 7.85 -4.42 34.59
C GLU A 415 7.12 -4.45 35.93
N THR A 416 7.80 -4.92 36.97
CA THR A 416 7.26 -4.87 38.36
C THR A 416 7.13 -3.41 38.81
N PRO A 417 5.95 -2.97 39.24
CA PRO A 417 5.78 -1.61 39.74
C PRO A 417 6.65 -1.35 40.98
N ILE A 418 7.23 -0.16 41.03
CA ILE A 418 7.94 0.35 42.21
C ILE A 418 7.06 1.33 42.99
N ALA A 419 7.31 1.51 44.28
CA ALA A 419 6.65 2.54 45.06
C ALA A 419 7.09 3.95 44.56
N PRO A 420 6.21 5.00 44.66
CA PRO A 420 6.52 6.36 44.22
C PRO A 420 7.48 7.06 45.22
N LYS A 421 8.66 6.51 45.41
CA LYS A 421 9.72 7.00 46.31
C LYS A 421 11.05 7.04 45.55
N LEU A 422 11.84 8.10 45.75
CA LEU A 422 13.13 8.27 45.08
C LEU A 422 14.07 7.07 45.34
N ALA A 423 14.16 6.60 46.59
CA ALA A 423 15.01 5.45 46.91
C ALA A 423 14.65 4.16 46.17
N GLU A 424 13.36 3.91 45.92
CA GLU A 424 12.88 2.76 45.13
C GLU A 424 13.28 2.90 43.64
N PHE A 425 13.20 4.12 43.12
CA PHE A 425 13.62 4.40 41.76
C PHE A 425 15.15 4.27 41.59
N GLU A 426 15.93 4.77 42.56
CA GLU A 426 17.40 4.64 42.54
C GLU A 426 17.82 3.16 42.64
N ALA A 427 17.15 2.37 43.49
CA ALA A 427 17.38 0.93 43.57
C ALA A 427 17.05 0.22 42.22
N TYR A 428 15.92 0.58 41.61
CA TYR A 428 15.53 0.08 40.29
C TYR A 428 16.57 0.44 39.21
N LEU A 429 17.07 1.68 39.18
CA LEU A 429 18.10 2.11 38.24
C LEU A 429 19.40 1.32 38.41
N ALA A 430 19.82 1.04 39.67
CA ALA A 430 21.02 0.25 39.92
C ALA A 430 20.91 -1.18 39.37
N VAL A 431 19.74 -1.80 39.53
CA VAL A 431 19.48 -3.15 38.93
C VAL A 431 19.48 -3.10 37.39
N LYS A 432 18.82 -2.10 36.79
CA LYS A 432 18.79 -1.94 35.35
C LYS A 432 20.15 -1.64 34.75
N ALA A 433 20.95 -0.78 35.39
CA ALA A 433 22.32 -0.47 34.95
C ALA A 433 23.22 -1.72 34.93
N ALA A 434 23.04 -2.64 35.89
CA ALA A 434 23.77 -3.90 35.93
C ALA A 434 23.35 -4.90 34.84
N SER A 435 22.11 -4.75 34.28
CA SER A 435 21.54 -5.64 33.24
C SER A 435 21.70 -5.12 31.82
N LEU A 436 22.09 -3.85 31.62
CA LEU A 436 22.34 -3.29 30.30
C LEU A 436 23.65 -3.83 29.72
N PRO A 437 23.68 -4.37 28.50
CA PRO A 437 24.93 -4.71 27.84
C PRO A 437 25.77 -3.44 27.66
N VAL A 438 27.02 -3.49 28.15
CA VAL A 438 27.98 -2.38 28.06
C VAL A 438 28.28 -2.06 26.60
N SER A 439 28.21 -0.76 26.29
CA SER A 439 28.73 -0.03 25.14
C SER A 439 27.83 0.23 23.94
N PHE A 440 27.40 1.50 23.90
CA PHE A 440 27.41 2.22 22.63
C PHE A 440 28.83 2.81 22.46
N PRO A 441 29.49 2.66 21.31
CA PRO A 441 30.72 3.42 21.04
C PRO A 441 30.34 4.90 21.00
N GLU A 442 31.02 5.71 21.80
CA GLU A 442 30.96 7.16 21.69
C GLU A 442 31.35 7.55 20.27
N THR A 443 30.40 8.11 19.52
CA THR A 443 30.73 8.82 18.29
C THR A 443 31.54 10.02 18.67
N ALA A 444 32.85 9.98 18.36
CA ALA A 444 33.73 11.13 18.45
C ALA A 444 33.13 12.30 17.65
N ALA A 445 32.61 13.29 18.37
CA ALA A 445 32.19 14.55 17.81
C ALA A 445 33.44 15.25 17.29
N SER A 446 33.70 15.17 15.99
CA SER A 446 34.69 16.06 15.33
C SER A 446 34.05 17.45 15.28
N ALA A 447 34.39 18.26 16.27
CA ALA A 447 34.26 19.71 16.19
C ALA A 447 35.19 20.22 15.10
N SER A 448 34.67 20.56 13.94
CA SER A 448 35.32 21.38 12.94
C SER A 448 34.62 22.72 12.88
N ALA A 449 35.37 23.72 13.32
CA ALA A 449 35.03 25.12 13.34
C ALA A 449 34.55 25.61 11.97
N VAL A 450 33.43 26.30 11.98
CA VAL A 450 33.06 27.26 10.94
C VAL A 450 33.62 28.59 11.37
N VAL A 451 34.59 29.12 10.63
CA VAL A 451 35.00 30.53 10.65
C VAL A 451 34.87 31.06 9.22
N ALA A 452 34.16 32.18 9.14
CA ALA A 452 33.91 33.10 8.04
C ALA A 452 32.97 32.65 6.89
#